data_1ab2df37922afc4cfeca3886ebf3dcfe
#
_entry.id   1ab2df37922afc4cfeca3886ebf3dcfe
#
_cell.length_a   1.000
_cell.length_b   1.000
_cell.length_c   1.000
_cell.angle_alpha   90.00
_cell.angle_beta   90.00
_cell.angle_gamma   90.00
#
_symmetry.space_group_name_H-M   'P 1'
#
loop_
_entity.id
_entity.type
_entity.pdbx_description
1 polymer ?
#
loop_
_entity_poly.entity_id
_entity_poly.type
_entity_poly.pdbx_seq_one_letter_code
_entity_poly.pdbx_strand_id
1 'polypeptide(L)'
;MPTTDTNRRTLLGLMGATVLMSPHAQAQPGDGAAGRGVATSKRPHDVGRKFWPDGRVKPFPGNTIVCHLPQQGENAEAFGTLLDIYREAPAHAFSHKITLLPPSSYHMTVFGGANDAERKPGLWPATIPLDAPIEECDRLLGDRLRAFTLDCALPLRMMVDPAEPGANEGPLTMRLLPADAAEDRKLRRLRDRLSACLEIRAPDHDRYHFHITLAYQIDWLTVQEDQDYRSALRAWKTRLRQASPLILLGAPEYCVMTDMFAFNRQFFLA
;
A
#
# COMPACT_ATOMS: atom_id res chain seq x y z
N MET A 1 -58.91 56.69 1.11
CA MET A 1 -58.56 57.91 0.32
C MET A 1 -57.17 58.31 0.72
N PRO A 2 -56.39 58.83 -0.15
CA PRO A 2 -56.03 58.35 -1.49
C PRO A 2 -54.50 58.20 -1.66
N THR A 3 -54.12 57.48 -2.68
CA THR A 3 -53.17 57.85 -3.76
C THR A 3 -51.70 57.88 -3.38
N THR A 4 -50.75 57.47 -4.14
CA THR A 4 -50.47 57.22 -5.55
C THR A 4 -49.15 56.47 -5.60
N ASP A 5 -49.05 55.40 -6.34
CA ASP A 5 -48.43 55.26 -7.65
C ASP A 5 -47.06 55.93 -7.82
N THR A 6 -46.04 55.18 -8.13
CA THR A 6 -45.15 55.44 -9.25
C THR A 6 -44.13 54.32 -9.45
N ASN A 7 -44.29 53.70 -10.56
CA ASN A 7 -43.35 52.89 -11.34
C ASN A 7 -41.95 53.51 -11.47
N ARG A 8 -40.88 52.73 -11.39
CA ARG A 8 -39.74 52.90 -12.29
C ARG A 8 -38.92 51.62 -12.49
N ARG A 9 -38.85 51.34 -13.70
CA ARG A 9 -38.12 50.30 -14.44
C ARG A 9 -36.60 50.34 -14.23
N THR A 10 -36.02 49.12 -14.40
CA THR A 10 -34.84 48.78 -15.21
C THR A 10 -33.48 49.01 -14.58
N LEU A 11 -32.70 47.95 -14.39
CA LEU A 11 -31.58 47.59 -15.27
C LEU A 11 -31.04 46.21 -14.94
N LEU A 12 -30.95 45.37 -15.97
CA LEU A 12 -30.16 44.15 -15.98
C LEU A 12 -28.67 44.48 -15.74
N GLY A 13 -28.07 43.81 -14.78
CA GLY A 13 -26.63 43.72 -14.64
C GLY A 13 -26.24 42.27 -14.61
N LEU A 14 -25.91 41.67 -15.76
CA LEU A 14 -25.18 40.40 -15.85
C LEU A 14 -23.80 40.63 -15.25
N MET A 15 -23.55 40.09 -14.06
CA MET A 15 -22.19 39.86 -13.60
C MET A 15 -21.88 38.38 -13.76
N GLY A 16 -21.08 38.08 -14.78
CA GLY A 16 -20.52 36.78 -15.00
C GLY A 16 -19.59 36.36 -13.84
N ALA A 17 -19.96 35.32 -13.13
CA ALA A 17 -19.07 34.65 -12.19
C ALA A 17 -18.04 33.86 -12.99
N THR A 18 -16.85 34.41 -13.11
CA THR A 18 -15.68 33.67 -13.62
C THR A 18 -15.32 32.61 -12.58
N VAL A 19 -15.71 31.38 -12.83
CA VAL A 19 -15.23 30.22 -12.07
C VAL A 19 -13.76 30.05 -12.42
N LEU A 20 -12.87 30.45 -11.53
CA LEU A 20 -11.46 30.08 -11.56
C LEU A 20 -11.36 28.59 -11.27
N MET A 21 -11.22 27.83 -12.33
CA MET A 21 -10.80 26.41 -12.22
C MET A 21 -9.37 26.39 -11.68
N SER A 22 -9.22 25.97 -10.43
CA SER A 22 -7.93 25.60 -9.87
C SER A 22 -7.39 24.37 -10.61
N PRO A 23 -6.11 24.35 -10.98
CA PRO A 23 -5.53 23.17 -11.61
C PRO A 23 -5.57 22.01 -10.63
N HIS A 24 -6.16 20.89 -11.05
CA HIS A 24 -6.13 19.62 -10.35
C HIS A 24 -4.67 19.21 -10.15
N ALA A 25 -4.23 19.23 -8.91
CA ALA A 25 -3.00 18.57 -8.52
C ALA A 25 -3.19 17.05 -8.80
N GLN A 26 -2.49 16.56 -9.81
CA GLN A 26 -2.41 15.13 -10.08
C GLN A 26 -1.72 14.46 -8.89
N ALA A 27 -2.48 13.71 -8.10
CA ALA A 27 -1.96 12.85 -7.06
C ALA A 27 -1.15 11.73 -7.74
N GLN A 28 0.14 11.65 -7.43
CA GLN A 28 0.95 10.49 -7.81
C GLN A 28 0.56 9.30 -6.93
N PRO A 29 0.41 8.09 -7.49
CA PRO A 29 0.03 6.91 -6.72
C PRO A 29 1.18 6.48 -5.81
N GLY A 30 0.90 6.36 -4.52
CA GLY A 30 1.75 5.67 -3.56
C GLY A 30 1.84 4.17 -3.86
N ASP A 31 2.86 3.53 -3.29
CA ASP A 31 3.17 2.09 -3.45
C ASP A 31 1.92 1.20 -3.35
N GLY A 32 1.50 0.62 -4.47
CA GLY A 32 0.42 -0.37 -4.51
C GLY A 32 -0.61 -0.21 -5.61
N ALA A 33 -0.64 0.89 -6.35
CA ALA A 33 -1.63 1.09 -7.40
C ALA A 33 -0.97 1.51 -8.71
N ALA A 34 -0.31 0.57 -9.40
CA ALA A 34 -0.01 0.77 -10.80
C ALA A 34 -1.32 0.66 -11.59
N GLY A 35 -1.99 1.80 -11.80
CA GLY A 35 -3.13 1.88 -12.68
C GLY A 35 -2.74 1.46 -14.09
N ARG A 36 -3.54 0.60 -14.71
CA ARG A 36 -3.49 0.31 -16.15
C ARG A 36 -4.09 1.48 -16.93
N GLY A 37 -3.50 2.68 -16.80
CA GLY A 37 -3.56 3.68 -17.86
C GLY A 37 -2.70 3.18 -19.01
N VAL A 38 -3.01 3.57 -20.25
CA VAL A 38 -2.18 3.33 -21.44
C VAL A 38 -0.72 3.48 -21.03
N ALA A 39 0.06 2.40 -21.13
CA ALA A 39 1.42 2.33 -20.65
C ALA A 39 2.27 3.42 -21.32
N THR A 40 2.47 4.53 -20.63
CA THR A 40 3.34 5.63 -21.07
C THR A 40 4.80 5.31 -20.80
N SER A 41 5.08 4.34 -19.93
CA SER A 41 6.43 3.85 -19.64
C SER A 41 6.72 2.55 -20.40
N LYS A 42 7.98 2.37 -20.80
CA LYS A 42 8.42 1.15 -21.48
C LYS A 42 8.35 -0.10 -20.58
N ARG A 43 8.28 0.06 -19.27
CA ARG A 43 8.32 -1.02 -18.27
C ARG A 43 7.43 -0.70 -17.06
N PRO A 44 7.01 -1.74 -16.28
CA PRO A 44 6.33 -1.55 -15.00
C PRO A 44 7.13 -0.68 -14.02
N HIS A 45 6.43 0.03 -13.12
CA HIS A 45 6.97 1.05 -12.22
C HIS A 45 8.16 0.58 -11.35
N ASP A 46 8.13 -0.66 -10.87
CA ASP A 46 9.15 -1.18 -9.96
C ASP A 46 10.40 -1.73 -10.68
N VAL A 47 10.37 -1.81 -12.01
CA VAL A 47 11.52 -2.21 -12.82
C VAL A 47 12.52 -1.05 -12.91
N GLY A 48 13.76 -1.34 -12.55
CA GLY A 48 14.82 -0.34 -12.40
C GLY A 48 14.86 0.29 -11.01
N ARG A 49 13.81 0.16 -10.21
CA ARG A 49 13.69 0.65 -8.83
C ARG A 49 13.90 -0.47 -7.81
N LYS A 50 13.00 -1.46 -7.75
CA LYS A 50 13.05 -2.60 -6.81
C LYS A 50 13.60 -3.87 -7.46
N PHE A 51 13.43 -4.00 -8.76
CA PHE A 51 13.84 -5.19 -9.52
C PHE A 51 14.59 -4.80 -10.80
N TRP A 52 15.53 -5.66 -11.21
CA TRP A 52 16.12 -5.61 -12.52
C TRP A 52 15.13 -6.11 -13.59
N PRO A 53 15.32 -5.78 -14.88
CA PRO A 53 14.43 -6.28 -15.96
C PRO A 53 14.37 -7.81 -16.09
N ASP A 54 15.37 -8.51 -15.58
CA ASP A 54 15.45 -9.97 -15.55
C ASP A 54 14.82 -10.59 -14.30
N GLY A 55 14.16 -9.81 -13.46
CA GLY A 55 13.47 -10.24 -12.25
C GLY A 55 14.35 -10.38 -11.02
N ARG A 56 15.66 -10.17 -11.11
CA ARG A 56 16.51 -10.14 -9.92
C ARG A 56 16.18 -8.93 -9.04
N VAL A 57 16.18 -9.13 -7.74
CA VAL A 57 15.95 -8.06 -6.77
C VAL A 57 17.09 -7.05 -6.80
N LYS A 58 16.75 -5.77 -6.63
CA LYS A 58 17.71 -4.66 -6.49
C LYS A 58 17.84 -4.24 -5.04
N PRO A 59 18.98 -3.66 -4.65
CA PRO A 59 19.07 -2.93 -3.40
C PRO A 59 17.95 -1.88 -3.31
N PHE A 60 17.25 -1.90 -2.20
CA PHE A 60 16.19 -0.95 -1.85
C PHE A 60 16.20 -0.73 -0.34
N PRO A 61 17.29 -0.12 0.19
CA PRO A 61 17.44 0.04 1.62
C PRO A 61 16.41 1.02 2.19
N GLY A 62 15.93 0.69 3.38
CA GLY A 62 14.92 1.48 4.07
C GLY A 62 14.34 0.76 5.28
N ASN A 63 13.28 1.34 5.80
CA ASN A 63 12.58 0.81 6.97
C ASN A 63 11.06 0.84 6.76
N THR A 64 10.36 0.04 7.55
CA THR A 64 8.91 -0.10 7.46
C THR A 64 8.36 -0.68 8.76
N ILE A 65 7.07 -0.47 9.00
CA ILE A 65 6.34 -1.11 10.08
C ILE A 65 5.34 -2.07 9.47
N VAL A 66 5.54 -3.36 9.72
CA VAL A 66 4.78 -4.45 9.10
C VAL A 66 4.20 -5.40 10.15
N CYS A 67 3.24 -6.20 9.76
CA CYS A 67 2.89 -7.42 10.45
C CYS A 67 3.22 -8.59 9.52
N HIS A 68 4.26 -9.38 9.82
CA HIS A 68 4.50 -10.61 9.09
C HIS A 68 3.34 -11.57 9.29
N LEU A 69 3.01 -12.30 8.24
CA LEU A 69 2.00 -13.35 8.33
C LEU A 69 2.59 -14.56 9.06
N PRO A 70 2.06 -14.92 10.24
CA PRO A 70 2.55 -16.08 10.97
C PRO A 70 2.39 -17.37 10.17
N GLN A 71 3.43 -18.20 10.18
CA GLN A 71 3.44 -19.49 9.47
C GLN A 71 2.74 -20.59 10.25
N GLN A 72 2.46 -20.35 11.51
CA GLN A 72 1.86 -21.31 12.45
C GLN A 72 0.74 -20.62 13.26
N GLY A 73 0.00 -21.42 14.02
CA GLY A 73 -1.11 -20.94 14.83
C GLY A 73 -2.35 -20.59 14.01
N GLU A 74 -3.08 -19.58 14.40
CA GLU A 74 -4.38 -19.20 13.82
C GLU A 74 -4.32 -18.84 12.32
N ASN A 75 -3.15 -18.43 11.82
CA ASN A 75 -2.96 -18.11 10.40
C ASN A 75 -2.32 -19.23 9.57
N ALA A 76 -2.13 -20.43 10.13
CA ALA A 76 -1.47 -21.53 9.42
C ALA A 76 -2.15 -21.88 8.09
N GLU A 77 -3.48 -21.87 8.04
CA GLU A 77 -4.25 -22.12 6.82
C GLU A 77 -4.13 -21.00 5.80
N ALA A 78 -4.13 -19.73 6.25
CA ALA A 78 -3.88 -18.59 5.37
C ALA A 78 -2.48 -18.68 4.75
N PHE A 79 -1.46 -18.92 5.58
CA PHE A 79 -0.08 -19.05 5.11
C PHE A 79 0.09 -20.25 4.17
N GLY A 80 -0.47 -21.42 4.53
CA GLY A 80 -0.46 -22.61 3.69
C GLY A 80 -1.08 -22.36 2.31
N THR A 81 -2.24 -21.67 2.27
CA THR A 81 -2.90 -21.28 1.02
C THR A 81 -2.04 -20.34 0.18
N LEU A 82 -1.37 -19.35 0.79
CA LEU A 82 -0.45 -18.46 0.07
C LEU A 82 0.79 -19.20 -0.44
N LEU A 83 1.25 -20.19 0.31
CA LEU A 83 2.35 -21.07 -0.12
C LEU A 83 1.96 -21.95 -1.31
N ASP A 84 0.72 -22.43 -1.36
CA ASP A 84 0.20 -23.16 -2.52
C ASP A 84 0.09 -22.25 -3.75
N ILE A 85 -0.39 -21.02 -3.58
CA ILE A 85 -0.39 -20.02 -4.64
C ILE A 85 1.04 -19.76 -5.16
N TYR A 86 2.02 -19.64 -4.26
CA TYR A 86 3.42 -19.50 -4.65
C TYR A 86 3.92 -20.65 -5.51
N ARG A 87 3.51 -21.90 -5.19
CA ARG A 87 3.88 -23.11 -5.94
C ARG A 87 3.14 -23.23 -7.27
N GLU A 88 1.90 -22.74 -7.35
CA GLU A 88 1.06 -22.77 -8.55
C GLU A 88 1.42 -21.69 -9.56
N ALA A 89 1.80 -20.49 -9.08
CA ALA A 89 2.03 -19.31 -9.91
C ALA A 89 2.98 -19.57 -11.11
N PRO A 90 4.06 -20.35 -11.00
CA PRO A 90 4.95 -20.65 -12.12
C PRO A 90 4.29 -21.40 -13.28
N ALA A 91 3.17 -22.07 -13.07
CA ALA A 91 2.44 -22.81 -14.12
C ALA A 91 1.59 -21.90 -15.04
N HIS A 92 1.39 -20.66 -14.66
CA HIS A 92 0.59 -19.70 -15.42
C HIS A 92 1.37 -19.01 -16.54
N ALA A 93 0.68 -18.67 -17.64
CA ALA A 93 1.28 -18.02 -18.80
C ALA A 93 1.95 -16.68 -18.48
N PHE A 94 1.47 -15.94 -17.49
CA PHE A 94 2.03 -14.66 -17.05
C PHE A 94 3.26 -14.78 -16.14
N SER A 95 3.64 -15.98 -15.70
CA SER A 95 4.66 -16.20 -14.66
C SER A 95 6.02 -15.61 -15.00
N HIS A 96 6.42 -15.63 -16.27
CA HIS A 96 7.70 -15.08 -16.74
C HIS A 96 7.77 -13.55 -16.71
N LYS A 97 6.65 -12.88 -16.42
CA LYS A 97 6.52 -11.41 -16.33
C LYS A 97 6.38 -10.89 -14.92
N ILE A 98 6.53 -11.76 -13.94
CA ILE A 98 6.50 -11.42 -12.52
C ILE A 98 7.71 -11.97 -11.80
N THR A 99 8.08 -11.35 -10.68
CA THR A 99 9.03 -11.90 -9.72
C THR A 99 8.30 -12.23 -8.42
N LEU A 100 8.26 -13.51 -8.08
CA LEU A 100 7.68 -13.99 -6.83
C LEU A 100 8.55 -13.57 -5.65
N LEU A 101 7.91 -13.13 -4.57
CA LEU A 101 8.59 -12.87 -3.30
C LEU A 101 8.74 -14.16 -2.49
N PRO A 102 9.81 -14.32 -1.70
CA PRO A 102 9.95 -15.42 -0.77
C PRO A 102 8.76 -15.47 0.21
N PRO A 103 8.13 -16.62 0.46
CA PRO A 103 7.01 -16.71 1.41
C PRO A 103 7.34 -16.21 2.82
N SER A 104 8.61 -16.28 3.24
CA SER A 104 9.10 -15.73 4.51
C SER A 104 8.99 -14.20 4.60
N SER A 105 8.83 -13.51 3.47
CA SER A 105 8.65 -12.06 3.42
C SER A 105 7.18 -11.61 3.40
N TYR A 106 6.22 -12.52 3.42
CA TYR A 106 4.80 -12.17 3.37
C TYR A 106 4.37 -11.41 4.60
N HIS A 107 3.89 -10.21 4.41
CA HIS A 107 3.47 -9.30 5.46
C HIS A 107 2.38 -8.35 4.98
N MET A 108 1.67 -7.76 5.93
CA MET A 108 0.87 -6.57 5.70
C MET A 108 1.64 -5.34 6.19
N THR A 109 1.84 -4.35 5.35
CA THR A 109 2.40 -3.07 5.78
C THR A 109 1.37 -2.27 6.56
N VAL A 110 1.70 -1.93 7.79
CA VAL A 110 0.93 -1.02 8.63
C VAL A 110 1.28 0.41 8.30
N PHE A 111 2.58 0.71 8.16
CA PHE A 111 3.08 2.05 7.86
C PHE A 111 4.42 1.98 7.10
N GLY A 112 4.47 2.64 5.93
CA GLY A 112 5.72 2.80 5.18
C GLY A 112 6.64 3.79 5.88
N GLY A 113 7.87 3.40 6.09
CA GLY A 113 8.92 4.27 6.62
C GLY A 113 9.69 4.98 5.50
N ALA A 114 10.94 5.34 5.78
CA ALA A 114 11.85 5.97 4.85
C ALA A 114 12.56 4.93 3.97
N ASN A 115 12.91 5.32 2.74
CA ASN A 115 13.75 4.51 1.86
C ASN A 115 14.65 5.39 0.98
N ASP A 116 15.77 4.85 0.53
CA ASP A 116 16.76 5.57 -0.27
C ASP A 116 16.26 6.00 -1.66
N ALA A 117 15.29 5.29 -2.21
CA ALA A 117 14.78 5.57 -3.55
C ALA A 117 13.84 6.78 -3.58
N GLU A 118 13.33 7.22 -2.42
CA GLU A 118 12.30 8.27 -2.34
C GLU A 118 12.57 9.28 -1.22
N ARG A 119 13.74 9.88 -1.24
CA ARG A 119 14.14 10.93 -0.29
C ARG A 119 13.51 12.27 -0.65
N LYS A 120 12.26 12.48 -0.22
CA LYS A 120 11.51 13.72 -0.48
C LYS A 120 10.52 14.04 0.65
N PRO A 121 10.09 15.29 0.79
CA PRO A 121 9.10 15.68 1.81
C PRO A 121 7.86 14.79 1.76
N GLY A 122 7.40 14.38 2.94
CA GLY A 122 6.25 13.47 3.11
C GLY A 122 6.58 11.97 3.02
N LEU A 123 7.68 11.58 2.39
CA LEU A 123 8.19 10.20 2.32
C LEU A 123 9.52 10.02 3.07
N TRP A 124 10.07 11.10 3.60
CA TRP A 124 11.25 11.13 4.45
C TRP A 124 10.92 11.91 5.71
N PRO A 125 11.47 11.55 6.89
CA PRO A 125 11.21 12.26 8.15
C PRO A 125 11.58 13.74 8.04
N ALA A 126 10.68 14.63 8.46
CA ALA A 126 10.86 16.06 8.28
C ALA A 126 12.09 16.65 9.02
N THR A 127 12.48 16.02 10.12
CA THR A 127 13.64 16.48 10.96
C THR A 127 14.93 15.77 10.65
N ILE A 128 14.97 14.85 9.69
CA ILE A 128 16.20 14.16 9.27
C ILE A 128 16.63 14.74 7.92
N PRO A 129 17.89 15.22 7.76
CA PRO A 129 18.37 15.72 6.48
C PRO A 129 18.18 14.70 5.34
N LEU A 130 17.82 15.18 4.15
CA LEU A 130 17.57 14.30 2.99
C LEU A 130 18.83 13.54 2.52
N ASP A 131 20.01 14.04 2.87
CA ASP A 131 21.31 13.44 2.55
C ASP A 131 21.90 12.59 3.70
N ALA A 132 21.18 12.47 4.84
CA ALA A 132 21.62 11.61 5.94
C ALA A 132 21.74 10.14 5.48
N PRO A 133 22.75 9.38 5.96
CA PRO A 133 22.82 7.94 5.70
C PRO A 133 21.54 7.22 6.10
N ILE A 134 21.11 6.23 5.30
CA ILE A 134 19.87 5.49 5.60
C ILE A 134 19.95 4.75 6.93
N GLU A 135 21.13 4.26 7.30
CA GLU A 135 21.39 3.57 8.56
C GLU A 135 21.20 4.51 9.77
N GLU A 136 21.54 5.80 9.62
CA GLU A 136 21.28 6.80 10.64
C GLU A 136 19.77 7.08 10.76
N CYS A 137 19.08 7.21 9.64
CA CYS A 137 17.63 7.32 9.60
C CYS A 137 16.96 6.12 10.26
N ASP A 138 17.38 4.89 9.93
CA ASP A 138 16.87 3.65 10.52
C ASP A 138 17.03 3.65 12.05
N ARG A 139 18.20 4.05 12.54
CA ARG A 139 18.49 4.13 13.97
C ARG A 139 17.59 5.17 14.67
N LEU A 140 17.52 6.39 14.12
CA LEU A 140 16.72 7.47 14.70
C LEU A 140 15.24 7.14 14.74
N LEU A 141 14.70 6.55 13.68
CA LEU A 141 13.30 6.11 13.65
C LEU A 141 13.08 4.94 14.60
N GLY A 142 14.03 4.01 14.69
CA GLY A 142 14.00 2.92 15.66
C GLY A 142 13.96 3.44 17.10
N ASP A 143 14.74 4.45 17.44
CA ASP A 143 14.74 5.05 18.79
C ASP A 143 13.41 5.73 19.11
N ARG A 144 12.79 6.45 18.16
CA ARG A 144 11.45 7.02 18.31
C ARG A 144 10.41 5.95 18.55
N LEU A 145 10.48 4.84 17.78
CA LEU A 145 9.53 3.74 17.88
C LEU A 145 9.69 2.90 19.15
N ARG A 146 10.87 2.84 19.76
CA ARG A 146 11.05 2.24 21.10
C ARG A 146 10.37 3.04 22.20
N ALA A 147 10.24 4.35 22.04
CA ALA A 147 9.50 5.23 22.94
C ALA A 147 7.99 5.32 22.61
N PHE A 148 7.57 4.74 21.47
CA PHE A 148 6.19 4.76 21.02
C PHE A 148 5.37 3.68 21.77
N THR A 149 4.26 4.08 22.38
CA THR A 149 3.31 3.12 22.98
C THR A 149 2.33 2.67 21.89
N LEU A 150 2.17 1.38 21.68
CA LEU A 150 1.28 0.85 20.64
C LEU A 150 -0.18 1.30 20.85
N ASP A 151 -0.69 1.21 22.10
CA ASP A 151 -2.07 1.61 22.50
C ASP A 151 -3.10 1.22 21.42
N CYS A 152 -3.06 -0.06 21.06
CA CYS A 152 -3.85 -0.63 19.99
C CYS A 152 -4.20 -2.07 20.36
N ALA A 153 -5.49 -2.37 20.47
CA ALA A 153 -5.95 -3.73 20.79
C ALA A 153 -5.54 -4.73 19.70
N LEU A 154 -4.90 -5.80 20.10
CA LEU A 154 -4.47 -6.91 19.23
C LEU A 154 -5.42 -8.11 19.39
N PRO A 155 -5.50 -9.00 18.38
CA PRO A 155 -4.88 -8.92 17.07
C PRO A 155 -5.50 -7.86 16.17
N LEU A 156 -4.77 -7.43 15.13
CA LEU A 156 -5.35 -6.68 14.01
C LEU A 156 -6.12 -7.66 13.13
N ARG A 157 -7.41 -7.39 12.91
CA ARG A 157 -8.32 -8.33 12.24
C ARG A 157 -8.58 -7.87 10.80
N MET A 158 -8.14 -8.66 9.83
CA MET A 158 -8.25 -8.35 8.42
C MET A 158 -9.03 -9.43 7.66
N MET A 159 -9.66 -9.06 6.57
CA MET A 159 -10.29 -9.98 5.61
C MET A 159 -9.70 -9.74 4.22
N VAL A 160 -9.63 -10.77 3.41
CA VAL A 160 -9.31 -10.61 1.99
C VAL A 160 -10.46 -9.88 1.30
N ASP A 161 -10.14 -8.80 0.56
CA ASP A 161 -11.14 -8.02 -0.18
C ASP A 161 -11.92 -8.91 -1.15
N PRO A 162 -13.27 -9.02 -1.02
CA PRO A 162 -14.07 -9.83 -1.91
C PRO A 162 -14.25 -9.23 -3.31
N ALA A 163 -13.91 -7.95 -3.49
CA ALA A 163 -14.08 -7.28 -4.77
C ALA A 163 -13.31 -7.99 -5.90
N GLU A 164 -13.88 -7.94 -7.10
CA GLU A 164 -13.16 -8.38 -8.30
C GLU A 164 -11.83 -7.65 -8.44
N PRO A 165 -10.78 -8.33 -8.96
CA PRO A 165 -9.50 -7.69 -9.20
C PRO A 165 -9.67 -6.49 -10.11
N GLY A 166 -9.41 -5.30 -9.54
CA GLY A 166 -9.48 -4.04 -10.28
C GLY A 166 -8.35 -3.88 -11.27
N ALA A 167 -8.49 -2.91 -12.20
CA ALA A 167 -7.42 -2.55 -13.14
C ALA A 167 -6.13 -2.07 -12.45
N ASN A 168 -6.23 -1.71 -11.16
CA ASN A 168 -5.14 -1.13 -10.37
C ASN A 168 -4.56 -2.10 -9.33
N GLU A 169 -4.99 -3.36 -9.31
CA GLU A 169 -4.36 -4.37 -8.47
C GLU A 169 -3.08 -4.86 -9.15
N GLY A 170 -1.97 -4.66 -8.47
CA GLY A 170 -0.67 -5.20 -8.92
C GLY A 170 -0.70 -6.73 -8.98
N PRO A 171 0.19 -7.35 -9.79
CA PRO A 171 0.25 -8.79 -9.87
C PRO A 171 0.51 -9.44 -8.52
N LEU A 172 -0.30 -10.46 -8.21
CA LEU A 172 -0.25 -11.24 -6.99
C LEU A 172 -0.22 -10.40 -5.71
N THR A 173 -1.06 -9.38 -5.68
CA THR A 173 -1.33 -8.61 -4.47
C THR A 173 -2.68 -9.03 -3.89
N MET A 174 -2.68 -9.54 -2.66
CA MET A 174 -3.88 -9.86 -1.90
C MET A 174 -4.32 -8.63 -1.11
N ARG A 175 -5.28 -7.87 -1.65
CA ARG A 175 -5.85 -6.71 -0.98
C ARG A 175 -6.59 -7.16 0.29
N LEU A 176 -6.40 -6.41 1.37
CA LEU A 176 -7.02 -6.66 2.66
C LEU A 176 -7.94 -5.51 3.06
N LEU A 177 -9.04 -5.85 3.68
CA LEU A 177 -9.94 -4.91 4.33
C LEU A 177 -9.93 -5.15 5.85
N PRO A 178 -10.00 -4.10 6.68
CA PRO A 178 -10.31 -4.27 8.10
C PRO A 178 -11.60 -5.05 8.28
N ALA A 179 -11.66 -5.93 9.29
CA ALA A 179 -12.79 -6.84 9.50
C ALA A 179 -14.13 -6.11 9.71
N ASP A 180 -14.09 -4.91 10.25
CA ASP A 180 -15.25 -4.06 10.49
C ASP A 180 -14.84 -2.57 10.60
N ALA A 181 -15.83 -1.69 10.72
CA ALA A 181 -15.60 -0.25 10.82
C ALA A 181 -14.83 0.15 12.11
N ALA A 182 -14.91 -0.63 13.19
CA ALA A 182 -14.14 -0.37 14.40
C ALA A 182 -12.66 -0.68 14.20
N GLU A 183 -12.38 -1.77 13.49
CA GLU A 183 -11.04 -2.17 13.09
C GLU A 183 -10.41 -1.15 12.14
N ASP A 184 -11.18 -0.64 11.14
CA ASP A 184 -10.69 0.40 10.24
C ASP A 184 -10.32 1.68 11.02
N ARG A 185 -11.20 2.16 11.91
CA ARG A 185 -10.87 3.32 12.75
C ARG A 185 -9.65 3.09 13.64
N LYS A 186 -9.48 1.89 14.18
CA LYS A 186 -8.32 1.50 14.98
C LYS A 186 -7.03 1.61 14.15
N LEU A 187 -7.01 1.00 12.97
CA LEU A 187 -5.85 1.03 12.07
C LEU A 187 -5.54 2.45 11.56
N ARG A 188 -6.55 3.25 11.20
CA ARG A 188 -6.34 4.64 10.77
C ARG A 188 -5.72 5.48 11.88
N ARG A 189 -6.23 5.37 13.12
CA ARG A 189 -5.65 6.06 14.29
C ARG A 189 -4.21 5.62 14.57
N LEU A 190 -3.92 4.31 14.45
CA LEU A 190 -2.56 3.82 14.61
C LEU A 190 -1.63 4.44 13.55
N ARG A 191 -2.06 4.46 12.30
CA ARG A 191 -1.30 5.09 11.21
C ARG A 191 -1.07 6.59 11.44
N ASP A 192 -2.07 7.32 11.91
CA ASP A 192 -1.93 8.76 12.23
C ASP A 192 -0.91 8.99 13.35
N ARG A 193 -0.92 8.16 14.40
CA ARG A 193 0.05 8.23 15.50
C ARG A 193 1.47 7.90 15.03
N LEU A 194 1.62 6.88 14.16
CA LEU A 194 2.91 6.54 13.55
C LEU A 194 3.40 7.65 12.64
N SER A 195 2.51 8.26 11.86
CA SER A 195 2.83 9.42 11.02
C SER A 195 3.38 10.59 11.84
N ALA A 196 2.74 10.90 12.97
CA ALA A 196 3.19 11.94 13.87
C ALA A 196 4.54 11.59 14.54
N CYS A 197 4.72 10.35 14.98
CA CYS A 197 5.95 9.87 15.62
C CYS A 197 7.15 9.90 14.67
N LEU A 198 6.95 9.49 13.42
CA LEU A 198 8.02 9.36 12.42
C LEU A 198 8.18 10.62 11.57
N GLU A 199 7.22 11.56 11.65
CA GLU A 199 7.19 12.79 10.82
C GLU A 199 7.17 12.49 9.33
N ILE A 200 6.51 11.39 8.95
CA ILE A 200 6.28 10.96 7.57
C ILE A 200 4.78 10.96 7.31
N ARG A 201 4.34 11.62 6.24
CA ARG A 201 2.96 11.56 5.79
C ARG A 201 2.91 11.49 4.27
N ALA A 202 2.79 10.27 3.76
CA ALA A 202 2.68 10.02 2.33
C ALA A 202 1.39 10.64 1.75
N PRO A 203 1.37 11.03 0.46
CA PRO A 203 0.19 11.64 -0.17
C PRO A 203 -1.08 10.78 -0.13
N ASP A 204 -0.94 9.48 -0.04
CA ASP A 204 -2.04 8.50 0.03
C ASP A 204 -2.38 8.05 1.46
N HIS A 205 -1.77 8.67 2.49
CA HIS A 205 -1.88 8.26 3.89
C HIS A 205 -3.32 7.95 4.32
N ASP A 206 -4.26 8.85 4.01
CA ASP A 206 -5.66 8.74 4.41
C ASP A 206 -6.45 7.70 3.60
N ARG A 207 -5.93 7.30 2.43
CA ARG A 207 -6.53 6.36 1.49
C ARG A 207 -5.74 5.08 1.32
N TYR A 208 -4.80 4.82 2.23
CA TYR A 208 -3.94 3.66 2.15
C TYR A 208 -4.75 2.36 2.10
N HIS A 209 -4.38 1.49 1.17
CA HIS A 209 -5.00 0.17 0.98
C HIS A 209 -4.08 -0.91 1.52
N PHE A 210 -4.55 -1.60 2.56
CA PHE A 210 -3.81 -2.73 3.15
C PHE A 210 -3.76 -3.90 2.17
N HIS A 211 -2.63 -4.58 2.11
CA HIS A 211 -2.43 -5.71 1.22
C HIS A 211 -1.25 -6.58 1.65
N ILE A 212 -1.21 -7.81 1.12
CA ILE A 212 -0.03 -8.68 1.14
C ILE A 212 0.45 -8.82 -0.30
N THR A 213 1.71 -8.47 -0.56
CA THR A 213 2.33 -8.60 -1.88
C THR A 213 3.00 -9.95 -2.00
N LEU A 214 2.68 -10.71 -3.04
CA LEU A 214 3.27 -12.03 -3.33
C LEU A 214 4.23 -11.98 -4.51
N ALA A 215 4.09 -11.00 -5.41
CA ALA A 215 4.98 -10.81 -6.56
C ALA A 215 4.96 -9.36 -7.04
N TYR A 216 6.00 -9.00 -7.78
CA TYR A 216 6.10 -7.75 -8.52
C TYR A 216 6.11 -8.01 -10.03
N GLN A 217 5.49 -7.11 -10.79
CA GLN A 217 5.49 -7.16 -12.24
C GLN A 217 6.81 -6.63 -12.79
N ILE A 218 7.43 -7.40 -13.69
CA ILE A 218 8.71 -7.04 -14.34
C ILE A 218 8.58 -6.75 -15.83
N ASP A 219 7.46 -7.16 -16.44
CA ASP A 219 7.11 -6.81 -17.81
C ASP A 219 5.60 -6.70 -17.97
N TRP A 220 5.13 -6.01 -19.03
CA TRP A 220 3.71 -5.82 -19.27
C TRP A 220 3.04 -7.11 -19.75
N LEU A 221 1.91 -7.45 -19.13
CA LEU A 221 1.08 -8.58 -19.54
C LEU A 221 0.43 -8.29 -20.91
N THR A 222 0.39 -9.27 -21.79
CA THR A 222 -0.49 -9.25 -22.96
C THR A 222 -1.95 -9.35 -22.50
N VAL A 223 -2.88 -9.10 -23.43
CA VAL A 223 -4.32 -9.23 -23.13
C VAL A 223 -4.67 -10.64 -22.64
N GLN A 224 -4.08 -11.68 -23.26
CA GLN A 224 -4.33 -13.08 -22.89
C GLN A 224 -3.75 -13.43 -21.52
N GLU A 225 -2.51 -13.00 -21.25
CA GLU A 225 -1.88 -13.19 -19.94
C GLU A 225 -2.61 -12.43 -18.83
N ASP A 226 -3.16 -11.25 -19.13
CA ASP A 226 -3.99 -10.51 -18.19
C ASP A 226 -5.30 -11.21 -17.87
N GLN A 227 -5.93 -11.86 -18.84
CA GLN A 227 -7.13 -12.66 -18.63
C GLN A 227 -6.82 -13.90 -17.75
N ASP A 228 -5.71 -14.60 -18.02
CA ASP A 228 -5.24 -15.71 -17.19
C ASP A 228 -4.94 -15.24 -15.77
N TYR A 229 -4.18 -14.15 -15.63
CA TYR A 229 -3.87 -13.55 -14.34
C TYR A 229 -5.12 -13.21 -13.51
N ARG A 230 -6.10 -12.53 -14.11
CA ARG A 230 -7.35 -12.18 -13.41
C ARG A 230 -8.16 -13.40 -13.00
N SER A 231 -8.18 -14.43 -13.85
CA SER A 231 -8.85 -15.69 -13.56
C SER A 231 -8.20 -16.40 -12.38
N ALA A 232 -6.86 -16.52 -12.41
CA ALA A 232 -6.09 -17.11 -11.33
C ALA A 232 -6.28 -16.33 -10.01
N LEU A 233 -6.15 -14.99 -10.05
CA LEU A 233 -6.30 -14.16 -8.86
C LEU A 233 -7.69 -14.29 -8.22
N ARG A 234 -8.77 -14.36 -9.00
CA ARG A 234 -10.12 -14.64 -8.47
C ARG A 234 -10.20 -15.97 -7.75
N ALA A 235 -9.68 -17.02 -8.37
CA ALA A 235 -9.67 -18.37 -7.77
C ALA A 235 -8.86 -18.38 -6.47
N TRP A 236 -7.68 -17.78 -6.45
CA TRP A 236 -6.80 -17.70 -5.28
C TRP A 236 -7.40 -16.85 -4.15
N LYS A 237 -8.00 -15.70 -4.45
CA LYS A 237 -8.71 -14.88 -3.45
C LYS A 237 -9.87 -15.66 -2.82
N THR A 238 -10.63 -16.39 -3.64
CA THR A 238 -11.74 -17.21 -3.16
C THR A 238 -11.25 -18.31 -2.24
N ARG A 239 -10.20 -19.05 -2.65
CA ARG A 239 -9.59 -20.10 -1.84
C ARG A 239 -9.05 -19.57 -0.51
N LEU A 240 -8.33 -18.43 -0.54
CA LEU A 240 -7.80 -17.82 0.67
C LEU A 240 -8.91 -17.37 1.64
N ARG A 241 -10.00 -16.80 1.12
CA ARG A 241 -11.17 -16.41 1.94
C ARG A 241 -11.89 -17.59 2.56
N GLN A 242 -11.94 -18.73 1.87
CA GLN A 242 -12.53 -19.96 2.39
C GLN A 242 -11.65 -20.60 3.47
N ALA A 243 -10.35 -20.65 3.24
CA ALA A 243 -9.40 -21.20 4.20
C ALA A 243 -9.25 -20.31 5.45
N SER A 244 -9.28 -18.98 5.27
CA SER A 244 -9.11 -18.05 6.39
C SER A 244 -10.04 -16.83 6.20
N PRO A 245 -11.28 -16.90 6.72
CA PRO A 245 -12.23 -15.78 6.68
C PRO A 245 -11.71 -14.52 7.37
N LEU A 246 -10.89 -14.70 8.42
CA LEU A 246 -10.18 -13.65 9.14
C LEU A 246 -8.69 -13.96 9.18
N ILE A 247 -7.88 -12.97 8.88
CA ILE A 247 -6.43 -12.98 9.07
C ILE A 247 -6.15 -12.17 10.33
N LEU A 248 -5.59 -12.82 11.35
CA LEU A 248 -5.31 -12.24 12.65
C LEU A 248 -3.82 -11.88 12.76
N LEU A 249 -3.51 -10.60 12.71
CA LEU A 249 -2.13 -10.12 12.73
C LEU A 249 -1.75 -9.65 14.14
N GLY A 250 -0.57 -10.07 14.58
CA GLY A 250 -0.02 -9.70 15.89
C GLY A 250 0.46 -8.26 15.96
N ALA A 251 1.31 -7.98 16.95
CA ALA A 251 1.90 -6.65 17.11
C ALA A 251 2.70 -6.26 15.86
N PRO A 252 2.57 -5.01 15.38
CA PRO A 252 3.40 -4.51 14.31
C PRO A 252 4.90 -4.56 14.67
N GLU A 253 5.72 -4.79 13.68
CA GLU A 253 7.16 -4.95 13.77
C GLU A 253 7.87 -3.78 13.08
N TYR A 254 8.81 -3.16 13.74
CA TYR A 254 9.76 -2.29 13.07
C TYR A 254 10.79 -3.13 12.35
N CYS A 255 10.88 -2.98 11.04
CA CYS A 255 11.78 -3.74 10.18
C CYS A 255 12.69 -2.80 9.40
N VAL A 256 13.95 -3.23 9.23
CA VAL A 256 14.91 -2.66 8.29
C VAL A 256 15.03 -3.63 7.12
N MET A 257 15.11 -3.09 5.91
CA MET A 257 15.21 -3.87 4.68
C MET A 257 16.38 -3.38 3.84
N THR A 258 17.04 -4.30 3.14
CA THR A 258 18.06 -4.01 2.14
C THR A 258 17.51 -4.16 0.72
N ASP A 259 16.43 -4.93 0.59
CA ASP A 259 15.71 -5.18 -0.66
C ASP A 259 14.29 -5.69 -0.35
N MET A 260 13.56 -6.14 -1.39
CA MET A 260 12.17 -6.62 -1.24
C MET A 260 12.04 -8.07 -0.80
N PHE A 261 13.14 -8.82 -0.61
CA PHE A 261 13.08 -10.24 -0.24
C PHE A 261 13.14 -10.48 1.26
N ALA A 262 13.64 -9.50 2.04
CA ALA A 262 13.77 -9.65 3.48
C ALA A 262 13.44 -8.35 4.23
N PHE A 263 12.60 -8.50 5.24
CA PHE A 263 12.22 -7.45 6.17
C PHE A 263 12.70 -7.85 7.55
N ASN A 264 13.89 -7.35 7.92
CA ASN A 264 14.60 -7.77 9.13
C ASN A 264 14.02 -7.08 10.36
N ARG A 265 13.22 -7.82 11.13
CA ARG A 265 12.63 -7.30 12.36
C ARG A 265 13.69 -6.86 13.37
N GLN A 266 13.58 -5.64 13.84
CA GLN A 266 14.38 -5.09 14.92
C GLN A 266 13.69 -5.31 16.28
N PHE A 267 12.38 -5.05 16.35
CA PHE A 267 11.56 -5.27 17.54
C PHE A 267 10.06 -5.19 17.18
N PHE A 268 9.24 -5.69 18.10
CA PHE A 268 7.80 -5.46 18.06
C PHE A 268 7.45 -4.13 18.71
N LEU A 269 6.45 -3.42 18.18
CA LEU A 269 5.88 -2.28 18.88
C LEU A 269 5.07 -2.75 20.09
N ALA A 270 5.18 -2.09 21.23
CA ALA A 270 4.59 -2.46 22.51
C ALA A 270 3.70 -1.35 23.11
#